data_4753f0ccefa69603f8bcada0b581a121
#
_entry.id   4753f0ccefa69603f8bcada0b581a121
#
_cell.length_a   1.000
_cell.length_b   1.000
_cell.length_c   1.000
_cell.angle_alpha   90.00
_cell.angle_beta   90.00
_cell.angle_gamma   90.00
#
_symmetry.space_group_name_H-M   'P 1'
#
loop_
_entity.id
_entity.type
_entity.pdbx_description
1 polymer ?
#
loop_
_entity_poly.entity_id
_entity_poly.type
_entity_poly.pdbx_seq_one_letter_code
_entity_poly.pdbx_strand_id
1 'polypeptide(L)'
;MIVSIASLLIAGVALWVAWRMRQELSGIKREKYYLEQKVKAVPSQIEATVEPLRIQLALLAQGRPVSNRLIRAGRLYHEITASEAGEFLSAHASADRILWIDVRSGEEFSKRHIPGAKLLPVEELEMRYRTEIPLTLDKIFVYCAGGDRSRLACDFLSRHDFGNIYHIKDGLQGWEGPTEGNEASGLIQIASKAKTTTRMG
;
A
#
# COMPACT_ATOMS: atom_id res chain seq x y z
N MET A 1 75.46 8.91 19.29
CA MET A 1 74.25 9.38 18.61
C MET A 1 73.20 9.56 19.69
N ILE A 2 73.14 10.72 20.32
CA ILE A 2 72.23 11.03 21.43
C ILE A 2 71.06 11.79 20.79
N VAL A 3 70.00 11.09 20.48
CA VAL A 3 68.68 11.72 20.14
C VAL A 3 68.23 12.42 21.41
N SER A 4 68.20 13.77 21.43
CA SER A 4 67.74 14.53 22.58
C SER A 4 66.35 14.19 22.98
N ILE A 5 66.09 14.02 24.26
CA ILE A 5 64.74 13.79 24.82
C ILE A 5 63.75 14.82 24.28
N ALA A 6 64.17 16.03 24.04
CA ALA A 6 63.40 17.10 23.43
C ALA A 6 62.89 16.75 22.01
N SER A 7 63.74 16.09 21.19
CA SER A 7 63.34 15.68 19.83
C SER A 7 62.27 14.62 19.85
N LEU A 8 62.27 13.68 20.81
CA LEU A 8 61.24 12.67 20.99
C LEU A 8 59.92 13.26 21.48
N LEU A 9 59.95 14.24 22.35
CA LEU A 9 58.74 14.95 22.81
C LEU A 9 58.09 15.75 21.66
N ILE A 10 58.89 16.45 20.85
CA ILE A 10 58.39 17.20 19.69
C ILE A 10 57.73 16.22 18.67
N ALA A 11 58.38 15.09 18.39
CA ALA A 11 57.83 14.09 17.49
C ALA A 11 56.52 13.50 18.04
N GLY A 12 56.42 13.24 19.34
CA GLY A 12 55.22 12.74 20.01
C GLY A 12 54.05 13.73 19.91
N VAL A 13 54.32 15.03 20.17
CA VAL A 13 53.31 16.08 20.03
C VAL A 13 52.84 16.21 18.57
N ALA A 14 53.76 16.19 17.61
CA ALA A 14 53.43 16.28 16.20
C ALA A 14 52.56 15.10 15.75
N LEU A 15 52.86 13.89 16.18
CA LEU A 15 52.03 12.68 15.89
C LEU A 15 50.67 12.80 16.55
N TRP A 16 50.58 13.26 17.78
CA TRP A 16 49.30 13.45 18.47
C TRP A 16 48.45 14.52 17.78
N VAL A 17 48.99 15.63 17.37
CA VAL A 17 48.31 16.69 16.61
C VAL A 17 47.81 16.13 15.27
N ALA A 18 48.67 15.42 14.53
CA ALA A 18 48.29 14.81 13.26
C ALA A 18 47.15 13.77 13.41
N TRP A 19 47.23 12.97 14.47
CA TRP A 19 46.17 12.01 14.80
C TRP A 19 44.84 12.73 15.12
N ARG A 20 44.89 13.77 15.96
CA ARG A 20 43.72 14.57 16.32
C ARG A 20 43.10 15.26 15.10
N MET A 21 43.91 15.91 14.26
CA MET A 21 43.42 16.49 13.00
C MET A 21 42.79 15.46 12.06
N ARG A 22 43.36 14.26 11.97
CA ARG A 22 42.80 13.17 11.18
C ARG A 22 41.41 12.72 11.71
N GLN A 23 41.23 12.69 13.03
CA GLN A 23 39.96 12.39 13.67
C GLN A 23 38.91 13.47 13.34
N GLU A 24 39.25 14.74 13.46
CA GLU A 24 38.34 15.85 13.13
C GLU A 24 37.97 15.86 11.65
N LEU A 25 38.95 15.67 10.75
CA LEU A 25 38.72 15.55 9.31
C LEU A 25 37.80 14.35 8.95
N SER A 26 37.96 13.25 9.66
CA SER A 26 37.10 12.07 9.44
C SER A 26 35.63 12.31 9.88
N GLY A 27 35.43 13.12 10.92
CA GLY A 27 34.12 13.58 11.36
C GLY A 27 33.46 14.47 10.31
N ILE A 28 34.17 15.49 9.84
CA ILE A 28 33.70 16.43 8.81
C ILE A 28 33.35 15.68 7.49
N LYS A 29 34.21 14.73 7.09
CA LYS A 29 33.92 13.91 5.88
C LYS A 29 32.64 13.09 6.01
N ARG A 30 32.37 12.49 7.18
CA ARG A 30 31.15 11.75 7.46
C ARG A 30 29.92 12.67 7.43
N GLU A 31 30.02 13.83 8.07
CA GLU A 31 28.93 14.80 8.08
C GLU A 31 28.62 15.33 6.67
N LYS A 32 29.67 15.69 5.92
CA LYS A 32 29.52 16.08 4.51
C LYS A 32 28.83 14.99 3.67
N TYR A 33 29.30 13.75 3.79
CA TYR A 33 28.67 12.62 3.08
C TYR A 33 27.18 12.47 3.44
N TYR A 34 26.83 12.58 4.73
CA TYR A 34 25.46 12.49 5.19
C TYR A 34 24.59 13.64 4.64
N LEU A 35 25.10 14.86 4.63
CA LEU A 35 24.41 16.01 4.06
C LEU A 35 24.23 15.87 2.54
N GLU A 36 25.25 15.39 1.82
CA GLU A 36 25.15 15.11 0.39
C GLU A 36 24.08 14.07 0.08
N GLN A 37 23.96 13.01 0.88
CA GLN A 37 22.90 12.02 0.72
C GLN A 37 21.51 12.61 0.98
N LYS A 38 21.37 13.43 2.02
CA LYS A 38 20.09 14.14 2.27
C LYS A 38 19.72 15.08 1.13
N VAL A 39 20.65 15.87 0.63
CA VAL A 39 20.41 16.79 -0.49
C VAL A 39 20.02 16.03 -1.75
N LYS A 40 20.68 14.90 -2.05
CA LYS A 40 20.33 14.04 -3.19
C LYS A 40 18.94 13.42 -3.08
N ALA A 41 18.44 13.19 -1.87
CA ALA A 41 17.11 12.62 -1.64
C ALA A 41 15.96 13.67 -1.76
N VAL A 42 16.27 14.97 -1.62
CA VAL A 42 15.25 16.04 -1.66
C VAL A 42 14.41 16.06 -2.94
N PRO A 43 14.97 15.95 -4.16
CA PRO A 43 14.18 15.95 -5.38
C PRO A 43 13.16 14.82 -5.42
N SER A 44 13.54 13.60 -5.03
CA SER A 44 12.66 12.45 -5.02
C SER A 44 11.54 12.58 -3.95
N GLN A 45 11.83 13.19 -2.81
CA GLN A 45 10.83 13.47 -1.77
C GLN A 45 9.83 14.53 -2.24
N ILE A 46 10.29 15.58 -2.93
CA ILE A 46 9.41 16.60 -3.52
C ILE A 46 8.51 15.96 -4.58
N GLU A 47 9.08 15.17 -5.48
CA GLU A 47 8.33 14.49 -6.54
C GLU A 47 7.26 13.56 -5.93
N ALA A 48 7.60 12.75 -4.94
CA ALA A 48 6.66 11.87 -4.24
C ALA A 48 5.50 12.63 -3.57
N THR A 49 5.73 13.88 -3.15
CA THR A 49 4.69 14.72 -2.53
C THR A 49 3.82 15.42 -3.57
N VAL A 50 4.42 15.86 -4.69
CA VAL A 50 3.73 16.65 -5.72
C VAL A 50 2.95 15.75 -6.69
N GLU A 51 3.44 14.55 -6.99
CA GLU A 51 2.84 13.66 -7.96
C GLU A 51 1.36 13.29 -7.65
N PRO A 52 0.97 12.94 -6.41
CA PRO A 52 -0.43 12.71 -6.07
C PRO A 52 -1.32 13.92 -6.39
N LEU A 53 -0.85 15.13 -6.15
CA LEU A 53 -1.60 16.36 -6.44
C LEU A 53 -1.77 16.59 -7.95
N ARG A 54 -0.75 16.30 -8.75
CA ARG A 54 -0.82 16.38 -10.22
C ARG A 54 -1.87 15.42 -10.77
N ILE A 55 -1.89 14.18 -10.31
CA ILE A 55 -2.86 13.17 -10.71
C ILE A 55 -4.28 13.60 -10.31
N GLN A 56 -4.48 14.08 -9.10
CA GLN A 56 -5.78 14.55 -8.63
C GLN A 56 -6.29 15.76 -9.40
N LEU A 57 -5.41 16.69 -9.75
CA LEU A 57 -5.78 17.84 -10.60
C LEU A 57 -6.17 17.39 -12.02
N ALA A 58 -5.48 16.42 -12.59
CA ALA A 58 -5.82 15.85 -13.88
C ALA A 58 -7.20 15.17 -13.86
N LEU A 59 -7.51 14.41 -12.81
CA LEU A 59 -8.83 13.78 -12.61
C LEU A 59 -9.94 14.84 -12.49
N LEU A 60 -9.73 15.89 -11.70
CA LEU A 60 -10.69 16.99 -11.57
C LEU A 60 -10.90 17.74 -12.89
N ALA A 61 -9.84 17.97 -13.66
CA ALA A 61 -9.93 18.60 -14.99
C ALA A 61 -10.73 17.75 -16.00
N GLN A 62 -10.76 16.41 -15.80
CA GLN A 62 -11.58 15.49 -16.59
C GLN A 62 -13.03 15.37 -16.06
N GLY A 63 -13.41 16.16 -15.04
CA GLY A 63 -14.74 16.10 -14.42
C GLY A 63 -14.95 14.89 -13.51
N ARG A 64 -13.88 14.20 -13.09
CA ARG A 64 -13.97 13.03 -12.20
C ARG A 64 -13.98 13.47 -10.75
N PRO A 65 -14.83 12.87 -9.91
CA PRO A 65 -14.88 13.22 -8.50
C PRO A 65 -13.61 12.72 -7.78
N VAL A 66 -12.94 13.63 -7.07
CA VAL A 66 -11.84 13.32 -6.17
C VAL A 66 -12.24 13.73 -4.76
N SER A 67 -12.03 12.83 -3.80
CA SER A 67 -12.36 13.10 -2.40
C SER A 67 -11.47 14.19 -1.81
N ASN A 68 -12.08 15.23 -1.19
CA ASN A 68 -11.34 16.26 -0.45
C ASN A 68 -10.42 15.67 0.64
N ARG A 69 -10.78 14.52 1.21
CA ARG A 69 -9.96 13.81 2.20
C ARG A 69 -8.65 13.32 1.59
N LEU A 70 -8.69 12.78 0.37
CA LEU A 70 -7.50 12.31 -0.36
C LEU A 70 -6.59 13.48 -0.71
N ILE A 71 -7.15 14.59 -1.21
CA ILE A 71 -6.39 15.81 -1.57
C ILE A 71 -5.62 16.31 -0.34
N ARG A 72 -6.31 16.48 0.80
CA ARG A 72 -5.69 16.96 2.04
C ARG A 72 -4.64 16.00 2.61
N ALA A 73 -4.83 14.69 2.40
CA ALA A 73 -3.90 13.67 2.88
C ALA A 73 -2.71 13.45 1.93
N GLY A 74 -2.72 14.02 0.71
CA GLY A 74 -1.72 13.76 -0.33
C GLY A 74 -1.71 12.29 -0.78
N ARG A 75 -2.86 11.59 -0.72
CA ARG A 75 -2.99 10.17 -1.04
C ARG A 75 -3.80 9.96 -2.30
N LEU A 76 -3.46 8.95 -3.08
CA LEU A 76 -4.15 8.62 -4.33
C LEU A 76 -5.40 7.76 -4.14
N TYR A 77 -5.51 7.01 -3.04
CA TYR A 77 -6.62 6.12 -2.73
C TYR A 77 -6.92 6.09 -1.23
N HIS A 78 -8.10 5.61 -0.87
CA HIS A 78 -8.53 5.41 0.51
C HIS A 78 -7.99 4.09 1.05
N GLU A 79 -7.54 4.09 2.30
CA GLU A 79 -7.23 2.86 3.04
C GLU A 79 -8.34 2.63 4.08
N ILE A 80 -8.91 1.43 4.07
CA ILE A 80 -9.93 0.98 5.01
C ILE A 80 -9.58 -0.41 5.54
N THR A 81 -10.15 -0.76 6.68
CA THR A 81 -10.05 -2.11 7.24
C THR A 81 -11.05 -3.06 6.55
N ALA A 82 -10.83 -4.35 6.70
CA ALA A 82 -11.79 -5.36 6.24
C ALA A 82 -13.15 -5.24 6.96
N SER A 83 -13.16 -4.87 8.24
CA SER A 83 -14.38 -4.60 9.01
C SER A 83 -15.19 -3.44 8.42
N GLU A 84 -14.56 -2.28 8.19
CA GLU A 84 -15.22 -1.12 7.55
C GLU A 84 -15.76 -1.45 6.17
N ALA A 85 -15.03 -2.26 5.39
CA ALA A 85 -15.48 -2.73 4.09
C ALA A 85 -16.67 -3.69 4.21
N GLY A 86 -16.71 -4.55 5.22
CA GLY A 86 -17.83 -5.46 5.51
C GLY A 86 -19.11 -4.73 5.90
N GLU A 87 -19.01 -3.71 6.75
CA GLU A 87 -20.12 -2.83 7.09
C GLU A 87 -20.67 -2.12 5.85
N PHE A 88 -19.76 -1.63 4.99
CA PHE A 88 -20.14 -0.99 3.74
C PHE A 88 -20.87 -1.94 2.79
N LEU A 89 -20.37 -3.17 2.60
CA LEU A 89 -21.02 -4.20 1.77
C LEU A 89 -22.43 -4.52 2.28
N SER A 90 -22.58 -4.68 3.58
CA SER A 90 -23.87 -5.00 4.22
C SER A 90 -24.91 -3.90 4.01
N ALA A 91 -24.47 -2.64 4.02
CA ALA A 91 -25.35 -1.48 3.83
C ALA A 91 -25.70 -1.21 2.35
N HIS A 92 -24.89 -1.69 1.39
CA HIS A 92 -24.95 -1.31 -0.03
C HIS A 92 -24.94 -2.52 -0.98
N ALA A 93 -25.48 -3.65 -0.57
CA ALA A 93 -25.45 -4.92 -1.33
C ALA A 93 -26.03 -4.85 -2.76
N SER A 94 -26.85 -3.84 -3.07
CA SER A 94 -27.52 -3.67 -4.37
C SER A 94 -27.07 -2.44 -5.16
N ALA A 95 -25.90 -1.88 -4.88
CA ALA A 95 -25.45 -0.65 -5.53
C ALA A 95 -24.75 -0.94 -6.86
N ASP A 96 -25.38 -0.63 -7.98
CA ASP A 96 -24.94 -0.91 -9.36
C ASP A 96 -23.62 -0.24 -9.78
N ARG A 97 -23.14 0.75 -9.02
CA ARG A 97 -21.94 1.53 -9.37
C ARG A 97 -20.75 1.29 -8.44
N ILE A 98 -20.75 0.14 -7.78
CA ILE A 98 -19.68 -0.31 -6.89
C ILE A 98 -19.07 -1.59 -7.44
N LEU A 99 -17.74 -1.62 -7.52
CA LEU A 99 -17.00 -2.79 -7.98
C LEU A 99 -16.06 -3.28 -6.87
N TRP A 100 -16.14 -4.57 -6.59
CA TRP A 100 -15.21 -5.28 -5.72
C TRP A 100 -14.23 -6.06 -6.59
N ILE A 101 -12.93 -5.88 -6.39
CA ILE A 101 -11.87 -6.52 -7.17
C ILE A 101 -11.01 -7.36 -6.24
N ASP A 102 -10.94 -8.64 -6.53
CA ASP A 102 -9.97 -9.56 -5.96
C ASP A 102 -8.75 -9.65 -6.88
N VAL A 103 -7.59 -9.22 -6.40
CA VAL A 103 -6.35 -9.23 -7.18
C VAL A 103 -5.46 -10.45 -6.88
N ARG A 104 -6.03 -11.48 -6.28
CA ARG A 104 -5.36 -12.75 -6.02
C ARG A 104 -5.40 -13.66 -7.25
N SER A 105 -4.80 -14.85 -7.12
CA SER A 105 -4.87 -15.86 -8.18
C SER A 105 -6.27 -16.48 -8.32
N GLY A 106 -6.55 -17.08 -9.49
CA GLY A 106 -7.80 -17.80 -9.71
C GLY A 106 -8.03 -18.96 -8.74
N GLU A 107 -6.96 -19.64 -8.30
CA GLU A 107 -7.04 -20.70 -7.32
C GLU A 107 -7.47 -20.18 -5.94
N GLU A 108 -6.89 -19.06 -5.48
CA GLU A 108 -7.27 -18.41 -4.21
C GLU A 108 -8.72 -17.92 -4.25
N PHE A 109 -9.13 -17.33 -5.37
CA PHE A 109 -10.49 -16.84 -5.59
C PHE A 109 -11.52 -17.96 -5.56
N SER A 110 -11.27 -19.08 -6.24
CA SER A 110 -12.17 -20.22 -6.28
C SER A 110 -12.40 -20.87 -4.92
N LYS A 111 -11.40 -20.81 -4.02
CA LYS A 111 -11.53 -21.32 -2.65
C LYS A 111 -12.45 -20.43 -1.82
N ARG A 112 -12.19 -19.13 -1.78
CA ARG A 112 -12.95 -18.18 -0.98
C ARG A 112 -12.75 -16.75 -1.48
N HIS A 113 -13.83 -15.99 -1.68
CA HIS A 113 -13.80 -14.58 -2.07
C HIS A 113 -15.00 -13.81 -1.49
N ILE A 114 -14.95 -12.49 -1.52
CA ILE A 114 -16.05 -11.61 -1.11
C ILE A 114 -17.19 -11.73 -2.13
N PRO A 115 -18.47 -11.85 -1.72
CA PRO A 115 -19.59 -12.00 -2.63
C PRO A 115 -19.66 -10.89 -3.67
N GLY A 116 -19.89 -11.28 -4.94
CA GLY A 116 -19.97 -10.35 -6.06
C GLY A 116 -18.64 -9.72 -6.47
N ALA A 117 -17.51 -10.15 -5.89
CA ALA A 117 -16.21 -9.68 -6.31
C ALA A 117 -15.81 -10.21 -7.69
N LYS A 118 -15.18 -9.36 -8.47
CA LYS A 118 -14.58 -9.69 -9.76
C LYS A 118 -13.12 -10.08 -9.58
N LEU A 119 -12.73 -11.22 -10.16
CA LEU A 119 -11.34 -11.65 -10.19
C LEU A 119 -10.57 -10.86 -11.26
N LEU A 120 -9.52 -10.16 -10.83
CA LEU A 120 -8.58 -9.49 -11.71
C LEU A 120 -7.17 -9.57 -11.10
N PRO A 121 -6.45 -10.68 -11.33
CA PRO A 121 -5.13 -10.90 -10.77
C PRO A 121 -4.18 -9.72 -11.01
N VAL A 122 -3.35 -9.40 -10.02
CA VAL A 122 -2.45 -8.24 -10.10
C VAL A 122 -1.48 -8.35 -11.28
N GLU A 123 -1.08 -9.56 -11.65
CA GLU A 123 -0.21 -9.87 -12.79
C GLU A 123 -0.87 -9.59 -14.15
N GLU A 124 -2.21 -9.63 -14.20
CA GLU A 124 -3.01 -9.39 -15.42
C GLU A 124 -3.61 -7.98 -15.46
N LEU A 125 -3.48 -7.23 -14.37
CA LEU A 125 -4.14 -5.94 -14.18
C LEU A 125 -3.83 -4.95 -15.32
N GLU A 126 -2.55 -4.82 -15.69
CA GLU A 126 -2.11 -3.87 -16.72
C GLU A 126 -2.74 -4.14 -18.10
N MET A 127 -2.98 -5.40 -18.44
CA MET A 127 -3.59 -5.78 -19.73
C MET A 127 -5.11 -5.65 -19.73
N ARG A 128 -5.77 -5.82 -18.55
CA ARG A 128 -7.21 -6.03 -18.46
C ARG A 128 -7.99 -4.84 -17.89
N TYR A 129 -7.36 -3.94 -17.14
CA TYR A 129 -8.06 -2.90 -16.39
C TYR A 129 -8.96 -2.01 -17.25
N ARG A 130 -8.53 -1.64 -18.47
CA ARG A 130 -9.28 -0.74 -19.37
C ARG A 130 -10.57 -1.34 -19.89
N THR A 131 -10.59 -2.64 -20.11
CA THR A 131 -11.75 -3.37 -20.62
C THR A 131 -12.68 -3.85 -19.53
N GLU A 132 -12.18 -4.03 -18.32
CA GLU A 132 -12.90 -4.67 -17.25
C GLU A 132 -13.37 -3.74 -16.14
N ILE A 133 -12.75 -2.58 -15.99
CA ILE A 133 -13.12 -1.59 -14.96
C ILE A 133 -13.75 -0.36 -15.63
N PRO A 134 -15.07 -0.18 -15.53
CA PRO A 134 -15.73 1.02 -16.04
C PRO A 134 -15.26 2.27 -15.30
N LEU A 135 -15.01 3.34 -16.05
CA LEU A 135 -14.60 4.63 -15.49
C LEU A 135 -15.74 5.40 -14.78
N THR A 136 -16.97 4.93 -14.92
CA THR A 136 -18.19 5.56 -14.39
C THR A 136 -18.58 5.07 -12.99
N LEU A 137 -17.76 4.24 -12.36
CA LEU A 137 -18.01 3.69 -11.04
C LEU A 137 -17.89 4.76 -9.95
N ASP A 138 -18.72 4.66 -8.93
CA ASP A 138 -18.68 5.54 -7.76
C ASP A 138 -17.59 5.10 -6.77
N LYS A 139 -17.37 3.78 -6.63
CA LYS A 139 -16.35 3.21 -5.75
C LYS A 139 -15.78 1.91 -6.32
N ILE A 140 -14.49 1.73 -6.11
CA ILE A 140 -13.76 0.51 -6.45
C ILE A 140 -13.06 0.01 -5.19
N PHE A 141 -13.49 -1.13 -4.68
CA PHE A 141 -12.85 -1.80 -3.55
C PHE A 141 -11.88 -2.84 -4.06
N VAL A 142 -10.63 -2.77 -3.62
CA VAL A 142 -9.57 -3.67 -4.06
C VAL A 142 -8.98 -4.39 -2.86
N TYR A 143 -8.92 -5.71 -2.94
CA TYR A 143 -8.36 -6.54 -1.88
C TYR A 143 -7.52 -7.69 -2.43
N CYS A 144 -6.68 -8.23 -1.54
CA CYS A 144 -5.96 -9.50 -1.75
C CYS A 144 -6.00 -10.34 -0.47
N ALA A 145 -5.03 -11.20 -0.21
CA ALA A 145 -4.98 -11.99 1.02
C ALA A 145 -4.69 -11.12 2.26
N GLY A 146 -3.61 -10.36 2.27
CA GLY A 146 -3.13 -9.58 3.42
C GLY A 146 -2.85 -8.09 3.14
N GLY A 147 -3.18 -7.58 1.94
CA GLY A 147 -3.09 -6.15 1.60
C GLY A 147 -1.95 -5.78 0.64
N ASP A 148 -0.85 -6.54 0.52
CA ASP A 148 0.32 -6.12 -0.26
C ASP A 148 0.06 -6.04 -1.77
N ARG A 149 -0.49 -7.09 -2.38
CA ARG A 149 -0.83 -7.12 -3.81
C ARG A 149 -1.89 -6.07 -4.16
N SER A 150 -2.91 -5.90 -3.31
CA SER A 150 -3.96 -4.90 -3.53
C SER A 150 -3.45 -3.47 -3.38
N ARG A 151 -2.43 -3.23 -2.55
CA ARG A 151 -1.77 -1.91 -2.47
C ARG A 151 -1.10 -1.54 -3.79
N LEU A 152 -0.38 -2.48 -4.42
CA LEU A 152 0.22 -2.28 -5.74
C LEU A 152 -0.85 -2.01 -6.81
N ALA A 153 -1.95 -2.77 -6.78
CA ALA A 153 -3.06 -2.58 -7.70
C ALA A 153 -3.75 -1.21 -7.52
N CYS A 154 -3.94 -0.76 -6.28
CA CYS A 154 -4.50 0.57 -6.00
C CYS A 154 -3.60 1.69 -6.50
N ASP A 155 -2.28 1.59 -6.28
CA ASP A 155 -1.31 2.57 -6.79
C ASP A 155 -1.35 2.62 -8.32
N PHE A 156 -1.33 1.47 -8.99
CA PHE A 156 -1.44 1.37 -10.43
C PHE A 156 -2.72 2.02 -10.96
N LEU A 157 -3.89 1.63 -10.45
CA LEU A 157 -5.19 2.14 -10.91
C LEU A 157 -5.32 3.64 -10.68
N SER A 158 -4.83 4.16 -9.55
CA SER A 158 -4.87 5.58 -9.23
C SER A 158 -4.09 6.43 -10.23
N ARG A 159 -3.06 5.88 -10.85
CA ARG A 159 -2.25 6.53 -11.90
C ARG A 159 -2.86 6.39 -13.29
N HIS A 160 -3.91 5.56 -13.43
CA HIS A 160 -4.60 5.27 -14.70
C HIS A 160 -6.07 5.71 -14.67
N ASP A 161 -6.30 6.94 -14.22
CA ASP A 161 -7.59 7.64 -14.27
C ASP A 161 -8.69 7.11 -13.33
N PHE A 162 -8.38 6.37 -12.28
CA PHE A 162 -9.34 5.95 -11.26
C PHE A 162 -9.18 6.74 -9.96
N GLY A 163 -10.16 7.56 -9.59
CA GLY A 163 -10.09 8.46 -8.43
C GLY A 163 -10.80 7.96 -7.15
N ASN A 164 -11.61 6.91 -7.24
CA ASN A 164 -12.49 6.45 -6.16
C ASN A 164 -12.14 5.04 -5.68
N ILE A 165 -10.86 4.82 -5.42
CA ILE A 165 -10.31 3.52 -5.05
C ILE A 165 -10.25 3.40 -3.52
N TYR A 166 -10.65 2.24 -3.02
CA TYR A 166 -10.63 1.84 -1.62
C TYR A 166 -9.78 0.57 -1.46
N HIS A 167 -8.62 0.71 -0.84
CA HIS A 167 -7.72 -0.39 -0.51
C HIS A 167 -8.16 -1.03 0.80
N ILE A 168 -8.49 -2.32 0.79
CA ILE A 168 -8.75 -3.10 2.00
C ILE A 168 -7.40 -3.62 2.51
N LYS A 169 -6.83 -2.88 3.48
CA LYS A 169 -5.43 -3.06 3.92
C LYS A 169 -5.16 -4.42 4.59
N ASP A 170 -6.16 -4.99 5.26
CA ASP A 170 -6.06 -6.28 5.96
C ASP A 170 -6.42 -7.45 5.03
N GLY A 171 -6.89 -7.15 3.82
CA GLY A 171 -7.31 -8.12 2.81
C GLY A 171 -8.37 -9.10 3.30
N LEU A 172 -8.44 -10.27 2.67
CA LEU A 172 -9.37 -11.33 3.04
C LEU A 172 -9.03 -12.00 4.39
N GLN A 173 -7.80 -11.85 4.89
CA GLN A 173 -7.42 -12.36 6.20
C GLN A 173 -8.15 -11.65 7.35
N GLY A 174 -8.39 -10.35 7.21
CA GLY A 174 -9.16 -9.56 8.17
C GLY A 174 -10.67 -9.56 7.91
N TRP A 175 -11.16 -10.31 6.92
CA TRP A 175 -12.56 -10.30 6.52
C TRP A 175 -13.41 -11.26 7.37
N GLU A 176 -14.39 -10.74 8.08
CA GLU A 176 -15.33 -11.49 8.92
C GLU A 176 -16.74 -11.61 8.28
N GLY A 177 -16.97 -10.96 7.15
CA GLY A 177 -18.25 -10.98 6.44
C GLY A 177 -18.50 -12.27 5.64
N PRO A 178 -19.62 -12.32 4.91
CA PRO A 178 -19.95 -13.47 4.05
C PRO A 178 -18.87 -13.66 2.97
N THR A 179 -18.68 -14.91 2.55
CA THR A 179 -17.78 -15.28 1.46
C THR A 179 -18.43 -16.32 0.54
N GLU A 180 -18.02 -16.31 -0.72
CA GLU A 180 -18.35 -17.31 -1.74
C GLU A 180 -17.10 -18.13 -2.09
N GLY A 181 -17.31 -19.30 -2.72
CA GLY A 181 -16.26 -20.23 -3.14
C GLY A 181 -16.41 -21.62 -2.59
N ASN A 182 -15.51 -22.54 -2.98
CA ASN A 182 -15.63 -23.97 -2.65
C ASN A 182 -15.47 -24.26 -1.15
N GLU A 183 -14.72 -23.45 -0.40
CA GLU A 183 -14.55 -23.60 1.05
C GLU A 183 -15.70 -22.96 1.85
N ALA A 184 -16.41 -21.96 1.29
CA ALA A 184 -17.55 -21.32 1.94
C ALA A 184 -18.77 -22.27 2.04
N SER A 185 -18.93 -23.17 1.09
CA SER A 185 -20.00 -24.18 1.07
C SER A 185 -19.94 -25.15 2.25
N GLY A 186 -18.74 -25.36 2.83
CA GLY A 186 -18.56 -26.25 3.99
C GLY A 186 -19.19 -25.72 5.29
N LEU A 187 -19.19 -24.42 5.50
CA LEU A 187 -19.72 -23.78 6.72
C LEU A 187 -21.26 -23.74 6.71
N ILE A 188 -21.86 -23.59 5.55
CA ILE A 188 -23.34 -23.58 5.40
C ILE A 188 -23.94 -24.99 5.67
N GLN A 189 -23.23 -26.06 5.28
CA GLN A 189 -23.68 -27.44 5.54
C GLN A 189 -23.67 -27.80 7.04
N ILE A 190 -22.73 -27.27 7.82
CA ILE A 190 -22.68 -27.50 9.26
C ILE A 190 -23.86 -26.80 9.95
N ALA A 191 -24.19 -25.58 9.57
CA ALA A 191 -25.31 -24.83 10.13
C ALA A 191 -26.70 -25.45 9.78
N SER A 192 -26.87 -26.03 8.58
CA SER A 192 -28.08 -26.71 8.18
C SER A 192 -28.29 -28.06 8.90
N LYS A 193 -27.21 -28.83 9.12
CA LYS A 193 -27.27 -30.07 9.91
C LYS A 193 -27.59 -29.82 11.39
N ALA A 194 -27.10 -28.75 12.00
CA ALA A 194 -27.42 -28.40 13.39
C ALA A 194 -28.94 -28.07 13.58
N LYS A 195 -29.59 -27.45 12.58
CA LYS A 195 -31.02 -27.13 12.65
C LYS A 195 -31.93 -28.36 12.46
N THR A 196 -31.48 -29.39 11.76
CA THR A 196 -32.32 -30.60 11.50
C THR A 196 -32.32 -31.56 12.69
N THR A 197 -31.27 -31.56 13.53
CA THR A 197 -31.17 -32.48 14.69
C THR A 197 -32.01 -32.03 15.89
N THR A 198 -32.46 -30.77 15.95
CA THR A 198 -33.25 -30.25 17.10
C THR A 198 -34.77 -30.41 16.91
N ARG A 199 -35.27 -31.05 15.81
CA ARG A 199 -36.71 -31.18 15.52
C ARG A 199 -37.26 -32.61 15.66
N MET A 200 -36.48 -33.55 16.17
CA MET A 200 -36.93 -34.93 16.53
C MET A 200 -36.50 -35.23 17.96
N GLY A 201 -37.26 -34.74 18.90
CA GLY A 201 -37.24 -35.05 20.30
C GLY A 201 -38.58 -34.63 20.93
#